data_5ec1a911dffe62516bb7378c8a0f033f
#
_entry.id   5ec1a911dffe62516bb7378c8a0f033f
#
_cell.length_a   1.000
_cell.length_b   1.000
_cell.length_c   1.000
_cell.angle_alpha   90.00
_cell.angle_beta   90.00
_cell.angle_gamma   90.00
#
_symmetry.space_group_name_H-M   'P 1'
#
loop_
_entity.id
_entity.type
_entity.pdbx_description
1 polymer ?
#
loop_
_entity_poly.entity_id
_entity_poly.type
_entity_poly.pdbx_seq_one_letter_code
_entity_poly.pdbx_strand_id
1 'polypeptide(L)'
;YKATVRDDQDIPTKIHHATWEGVTFFIGTRGKGTVTVAFDKVKKVVLVGAAGADKSDFQITLRSGDVVTVTFSNDAKLQGVTSYGTFRILVKNIKEINFE
;
A
#
# COMPACT_ATOMS: atom_id res chain seq x y z
N TYR A 1 4.91 6.26 -10.67
CA TYR A 1 5.14 4.88 -10.22
C TYR A 1 4.01 3.98 -10.72
N LYS A 2 4.37 2.80 -11.18
CA LYS A 2 3.43 1.80 -11.66
C LYS A 2 3.32 0.67 -10.64
N ALA A 3 2.10 0.18 -10.43
CA ALA A 3 1.86 -0.89 -9.49
C ALA A 3 0.66 -1.72 -9.93
N THR A 4 0.58 -2.95 -9.42
CA THR A 4 -0.61 -3.79 -9.53
C THR A 4 -1.17 -3.93 -8.13
N VAL A 5 -2.42 -3.53 -7.95
CA VAL A 5 -3.13 -3.60 -6.68
C VAL A 5 -4.10 -4.76 -6.72
N ARG A 6 -4.03 -5.63 -5.73
CA ARG A 6 -4.98 -6.73 -5.57
C ARG A 6 -5.87 -6.41 -4.37
N ASP A 7 -7.17 -6.42 -4.58
CA ASP A 7 -8.13 -6.12 -3.53
C ASP A 7 -8.52 -7.39 -2.75
N ASP A 8 -9.44 -7.24 -1.79
CA ASP A 8 -9.90 -8.35 -0.95
C ASP A 8 -10.72 -9.39 -1.71
N GLN A 9 -11.09 -9.12 -2.95
CA GLN A 9 -11.76 -10.09 -3.85
C GLN A 9 -10.77 -10.72 -4.84
N ASP A 10 -9.47 -10.49 -4.64
CA ASP A 10 -8.38 -10.98 -5.51
C ASP A 10 -8.44 -10.43 -6.94
N ILE A 11 -9.07 -9.27 -7.13
CA ILE A 11 -9.11 -8.63 -8.45
C ILE A 11 -7.88 -7.74 -8.60
N PRO A 12 -6.98 -8.03 -9.57
CA PRO A 12 -5.82 -7.19 -9.80
C PRO A 12 -6.18 -5.98 -10.67
N THR A 13 -5.65 -4.83 -10.31
CA THR A 13 -5.81 -3.59 -11.08
C THR A 13 -4.45 -2.95 -11.28
N LYS A 14 -4.08 -2.73 -12.54
CA LYS A 14 -2.82 -2.06 -12.86
C LYS A 14 -3.04 -0.56 -12.88
N ILE A 15 -2.22 0.15 -12.11
CA ILE A 15 -2.28 1.60 -12.02
C ILE A 15 -0.90 2.21 -12.32
N HIS A 16 -0.91 3.46 -12.81
CA HIS A 16 0.29 4.27 -12.94
C HIS A 16 0.03 5.61 -12.24
N HIS A 17 1.08 6.38 -12.01
CA HIS A 17 1.01 7.61 -11.21
C HIS A 17 0.40 7.34 -9.83
N ALA A 18 0.84 6.23 -9.20
CA ALA A 18 0.33 5.82 -7.90
C ALA A 18 0.66 6.85 -6.83
N THR A 19 -0.30 7.13 -5.96
CA THR A 19 -0.12 8.01 -4.80
C THR A 19 -0.79 7.40 -3.58
N TRP A 20 -0.21 7.70 -2.41
CA TRP A 20 -0.74 7.33 -1.10
C TRP A 20 -1.09 8.63 -0.38
N GLU A 21 -2.38 8.86 -0.17
CA GLU A 21 -2.87 10.13 0.41
C GLU A 21 -2.28 11.35 -0.33
N GLY A 22 -2.15 11.26 -1.66
CA GLY A 22 -1.65 12.33 -2.49
C GLY A 22 -0.14 12.47 -2.58
N VAL A 23 0.63 11.56 -1.95
CA VAL A 23 2.09 11.60 -1.97
C VAL A 23 2.66 10.28 -2.49
N THR A 24 3.96 10.27 -2.80
CA THR A 24 4.63 9.09 -3.38
C THR A 24 5.44 8.33 -2.34
N PHE A 25 4.92 8.25 -1.13
CA PHE A 25 5.51 7.44 -0.06
C PHE A 25 4.41 6.96 0.86
N PHE A 26 4.65 5.80 1.49
CA PHE A 26 3.75 5.25 2.49
C PHE A 26 4.04 5.91 3.84
N ILE A 27 2.99 6.23 4.57
CA ILE A 27 3.08 6.75 5.93
C ILE A 27 2.31 5.80 6.84
N GLY A 28 2.97 5.27 7.84
CA GLY A 28 2.34 4.36 8.78
C GLY A 28 3.05 4.39 10.12
N THR A 29 2.75 3.41 10.97
CA THR A 29 3.34 3.32 12.29
C THR A 29 4.00 1.95 12.48
N ARG A 30 5.04 1.93 13.32
CA ARG A 30 5.69 0.72 13.78
C ARG A 30 5.97 0.90 15.26
N GLY A 31 5.23 0.14 16.09
CA GLY A 31 5.24 0.40 17.52
C GLY A 31 4.72 1.80 17.82
N LYS A 32 5.52 2.60 18.48
CA LYS A 32 5.17 4.00 18.82
C LYS A 32 5.77 5.01 17.85
N GLY A 33 6.49 4.54 16.83
CA GLY A 33 7.14 5.41 15.86
C GLY A 33 6.34 5.55 14.58
N THR A 34 6.54 6.66 13.88
CA THR A 34 6.00 6.89 12.54
C THR A 34 7.04 6.47 11.51
N VAL A 35 6.60 5.72 10.49
CA VAL A 35 7.48 5.24 9.42
C VAL A 35 7.01 5.84 8.11
N THR A 36 7.97 6.37 7.35
CA THR A 36 7.74 6.87 6.00
C THR A 36 8.63 6.07 5.04
N VAL A 37 8.02 5.44 4.03
CA VAL A 37 8.74 4.61 3.07
C VAL A 37 8.44 5.09 1.66
N ALA A 38 9.46 5.59 0.97
CA ALA A 38 9.31 6.09 -0.40
C ALA A 38 8.96 4.95 -1.36
N PHE A 39 8.09 5.21 -2.33
CA PHE A 39 7.65 4.21 -3.32
C PHE A 39 8.82 3.63 -4.11
N ASP A 40 9.84 4.43 -4.40
CA ASP A 40 11.00 3.97 -5.19
C ASP A 40 11.83 2.90 -4.47
N LYS A 41 11.63 2.73 -3.17
CA LYS A 41 12.32 1.71 -2.37
C LYS A 41 11.49 0.46 -2.15
N VAL A 42 10.23 0.46 -2.56
CA VAL A 42 9.29 -0.62 -2.28
C VAL A 42 9.17 -1.55 -3.47
N LYS A 43 9.25 -2.84 -3.20
CA LYS A 43 8.99 -3.88 -4.19
C LYS A 43 7.56 -4.40 -4.06
N LYS A 44 7.11 -4.66 -2.83
CA LYS A 44 5.85 -5.34 -2.59
C LYS A 44 5.29 -4.99 -1.21
N VAL A 45 3.97 -4.90 -1.12
CA VAL A 45 3.25 -4.69 0.15
C VAL A 45 2.16 -5.75 0.24
N VAL A 46 2.12 -6.49 1.35
CA VAL A 46 1.16 -7.58 1.53
C VAL A 46 0.45 -7.41 2.86
N LEU A 47 -0.87 -7.59 2.86
CA LEU A 47 -1.67 -7.58 4.08
C LEU A 47 -1.27 -8.75 4.97
N VAL A 48 -0.99 -8.47 6.23
CA VAL A 48 -0.72 -9.49 7.26
C VAL A 48 -2.01 -9.79 8.03
N GLY A 49 -2.72 -8.74 8.46
CA GLY A 49 -3.94 -8.90 9.22
C GLY A 49 -4.39 -7.62 9.86
N ALA A 50 -5.49 -7.70 10.61
CA ALA A 50 -6.04 -6.57 11.36
C ALA A 50 -5.14 -6.25 12.56
N ALA A 51 -4.90 -4.95 12.81
CA ALA A 51 -4.12 -4.46 13.95
C ALA A 51 -5.00 -3.72 14.96
N GLY A 52 -6.31 -3.84 14.83
CA GLY A 52 -7.30 -3.14 15.64
C GLY A 52 -8.57 -2.94 14.82
N ALA A 53 -9.51 -2.15 15.36
CA ALA A 53 -10.80 -1.93 14.71
C ALA A 53 -10.67 -1.11 13.42
N ASP A 54 -9.68 -0.22 13.34
CA ASP A 54 -9.53 0.73 12.25
C ASP A 54 -8.13 0.75 11.64
N LYS A 55 -7.31 -0.27 11.91
CA LYS A 55 -5.94 -0.36 11.46
C LYS A 55 -5.64 -1.76 10.94
N SER A 56 -4.65 -1.84 10.04
CA SER A 56 -4.19 -3.12 9.48
C SER A 56 -2.68 -3.14 9.39
N ASP A 57 -2.10 -4.32 9.62
CA ASP A 57 -0.66 -4.54 9.48
C ASP A 57 -0.35 -5.02 8.09
N PHE A 58 0.67 -4.42 7.49
CA PHE A 58 1.18 -4.81 6.18
C PHE A 58 2.67 -5.10 6.27
N GLN A 59 3.10 -6.07 5.50
CA GLN A 59 4.51 -6.38 5.35
C GLN A 59 5.02 -5.72 4.08
N ILE A 60 6.01 -4.84 4.22
CA ILE A 60 6.64 -4.15 3.09
C ILE A 60 7.97 -4.83 2.79
N THR A 61 8.10 -5.33 1.57
CA THR A 61 9.37 -5.84 1.06
C THR A 61 10.03 -4.75 0.25
N LEU A 62 11.23 -4.36 0.66
CA LEU A 62 12.00 -3.33 -0.03
C LEU A 62 12.79 -3.93 -1.17
N ARG A 63 13.20 -3.10 -2.12
CA ARG A 63 14.04 -3.54 -3.25
C ARG A 63 15.40 -4.04 -2.80
N SER A 64 15.86 -3.63 -1.62
CA SER A 64 17.09 -4.13 -1.00
C SER A 64 16.96 -5.57 -0.50
N GLY A 65 15.74 -6.08 -0.39
CA GLY A 65 15.44 -7.39 0.19
C GLY A 65 15.02 -7.33 1.65
N ASP A 66 15.17 -6.19 2.30
CA ASP A 66 14.72 -6.02 3.69
C ASP A 66 13.20 -6.04 3.76
N VAL A 67 12.68 -6.53 4.87
CA VAL A 67 11.23 -6.64 5.11
C VAL A 67 10.91 -5.92 6.42
N VAL A 68 9.85 -5.11 6.39
CA VAL A 68 9.39 -4.40 7.57
C VAL A 68 7.86 -4.48 7.66
N THR A 69 7.34 -4.67 8.87
CA THR A 69 5.90 -4.64 9.12
C THR A 69 5.51 -3.25 9.58
N VAL A 70 4.54 -2.66 8.90
CA VAL A 70 4.05 -1.31 9.17
C VAL A 70 2.54 -1.35 9.31
N THR A 71 2.02 -0.60 10.26
CA THR A 71 0.58 -0.49 10.50
C THR A 71 0.04 0.74 9.78
N PHE A 72 -1.01 0.55 8.99
CA PHE A 72 -1.68 1.63 8.27
C PHE A 72 -3.10 1.83 8.79
N SER A 73 -3.60 3.06 8.70
CA SER A 73 -5.00 3.35 8.93
C SER A 73 -5.85 2.73 7.82
N ASN A 74 -6.97 2.10 8.19
CA ASN A 74 -7.90 1.51 7.22
C ASN A 74 -8.56 2.55 6.31
N ASP A 75 -8.55 3.81 6.71
CA ASP A 75 -9.14 4.91 5.94
C ASP A 75 -8.16 5.59 4.99
N ALA A 76 -6.90 5.21 5.01
CA ALA A 76 -5.92 5.74 4.06
C ALA A 76 -6.27 5.27 2.63
N LYS A 77 -5.92 6.08 1.65
CA LYS A 77 -6.31 5.85 0.25
C LYS A 77 -5.10 5.72 -0.65
N LEU A 78 -5.11 4.67 -1.46
CA LEU A 78 -4.20 4.51 -2.58
C LEU A 78 -4.96 4.91 -3.85
N GLN A 79 -4.35 5.73 -4.68
CA GLN A 79 -4.97 6.19 -5.92
C GLN A 79 -3.98 6.07 -7.07
N GLY A 80 -4.50 5.83 -8.25
CA GLY A 80 -3.71 5.80 -9.46
C GLY A 80 -4.58 5.95 -10.69
N VAL A 81 -3.96 5.94 -11.85
CA VAL A 81 -4.62 6.09 -13.14
C VAL A 81 -4.57 4.75 -13.86
N THR A 82 -5.69 4.37 -14.45
CA THR A 82 -5.81 3.17 -15.28
C THR A 82 -6.05 3.59 -16.73
N SER A 83 -6.13 2.60 -17.63
CA SER A 83 -6.49 2.86 -19.02
C SER A 83 -7.93 3.36 -19.20
N TYR A 84 -8.77 3.19 -18.18
CA TYR A 84 -10.19 3.58 -18.24
C TYR A 84 -10.57 4.67 -17.23
N GLY A 85 -9.60 5.23 -16.50
CA GLY A 85 -9.87 6.34 -15.57
C GLY A 85 -9.08 6.24 -14.27
N THR A 86 -9.56 6.93 -13.26
CA THR A 86 -8.93 6.96 -11.93
C THR A 86 -9.41 5.79 -11.08
N PHE A 87 -8.47 5.09 -10.47
CA PHE A 87 -8.75 4.02 -9.50
C PHE A 87 -8.38 4.50 -8.11
N ARG A 88 -9.26 4.29 -7.15
CA ARG A 88 -9.04 4.66 -5.75
C ARG A 88 -9.52 3.53 -4.86
N ILE A 89 -8.69 3.16 -3.87
CA ILE A 89 -9.02 2.07 -2.96
C ILE A 89 -8.60 2.44 -1.54
N LEU A 90 -9.45 2.08 -0.58
CA LEU A 90 -9.12 2.23 0.84
C LEU A 90 -8.24 1.08 1.29
N VAL A 91 -7.35 1.36 2.25
CA VAL A 91 -6.42 0.37 2.81
C VAL A 91 -7.15 -0.88 3.32
N LYS A 92 -8.31 -0.73 3.93
CA LYS A 92 -9.09 -1.87 4.45
C LYS A 92 -9.46 -2.89 3.38
N ASN A 93 -9.43 -2.49 2.11
CA ASN A 93 -9.80 -3.35 0.99
C ASN A 93 -8.59 -3.82 0.18
N ILE A 94 -7.37 -3.47 0.57
CA ILE A 94 -6.15 -3.85 -0.13
C ILE A 94 -5.63 -5.16 0.45
N LYS A 95 -5.33 -6.11 -0.43
CA LYS A 95 -4.66 -7.36 -0.05
C LYS A 95 -3.18 -7.31 -0.37
N GLU A 96 -2.82 -6.78 -1.52
CA GLU A 96 -1.44 -6.78 -2.00
C GLU A 96 -1.20 -5.65 -2.98
N ILE A 97 0.00 -5.08 -2.93
CA ILE A 97 0.47 -4.08 -3.91
C ILE A 97 1.83 -4.56 -4.41
N ASN A 98 1.97 -4.69 -5.73
CA ASN A 98 3.25 -5.02 -6.36
C ASN A 98 3.69 -3.85 -7.21
N PHE A 99 4.86 -3.29 -6.91
CA PHE A 99 5.46 -2.21 -7.69
C PHE A 99 6.32 -2.78 -8.82
N GLU A 100 6.24 -2.13 -9.97
CA GLU A 100 7.09 -2.48 -11.11
C GLU A 100 8.48 -1.87 -11.01
#